data_abb035d61a32a436e9678a0c30e919cb
#
_entry.id   abb035d61a32a436e9678a0c30e919cb
#
_cell.length_a   1.000
_cell.length_b   1.000
_cell.length_c   1.000
_cell.angle_alpha   90.00
_cell.angle_beta   90.00
_cell.angle_gamma   90.00
#
_symmetry.space_group_name_H-M   'P 1'
#
loop_
_entity.id
_entity.type
_entity.pdbx_description
1 polymer ?
#
loop_
_entity_poly.entity_id
_entity_poly.type
_entity_poly.pdbx_seq_one_letter_code
_entity_poly.pdbx_strand_id
1 'polypeptide(L)'
;MRLENLQKEIQMKKSTNQGVCIARHISFFVNDYVSSFLTESEHTIKAYRYTLTLYIMYLDEKRGITINSLSSDCFSRSVIEEWILWLKNDRNCCAATCNNRLACLRVFLKYLGSKEIDYLYLYHDATLIPRLKEPKTKVKGMSKNAVKALMSVPDVTNKTGRRDLALIILLYATACRIDEVLSLKNKQLYLDAEKPYITIIGKGTKIRTIGLLPKAVAHLKKYLAEFHGSAPDPEAYVFYSRNTGIYGKLTQPAIGKMLKKHAACAHEICDEVPKNLHAHQIRHAKASHWLEDGMNIVQISLLLGHEHLQTTMVYLDITNDEKAAALATLDDETCKKIIPKWKNTDGSLLNLCGLS
;
A
#
# COMPACT_ATOMS: atom_id res chain seq x y z
N MET A 1 10.30 -54.05 -20.92
CA MET A 1 11.39 -53.75 -19.96
C MET A 1 12.48 -52.80 -20.52
N ARG A 2 13.20 -53.18 -21.62
CA ARG A 2 14.31 -52.31 -22.13
C ARG A 2 13.84 -51.01 -22.74
N LEU A 3 12.73 -51.00 -23.48
CA LEU A 3 12.10 -49.80 -24.05
C LEU A 3 11.46 -48.89 -23.00
N GLU A 4 10.84 -49.45 -21.96
CA GLU A 4 10.27 -48.72 -20.84
C GLU A 4 11.34 -48.03 -19.99
N ASN A 5 12.48 -48.72 -19.78
CA ASN A 5 13.61 -48.10 -19.06
C ASN A 5 14.26 -46.98 -19.88
N LEU A 6 14.38 -47.13 -21.21
CA LEU A 6 14.90 -46.10 -22.09
C LEU A 6 13.96 -44.88 -22.14
N GLN A 7 12.66 -45.11 -22.19
CA GLN A 7 11.66 -44.00 -22.11
C GLN A 7 11.71 -43.31 -20.76
N LYS A 8 11.87 -44.00 -19.64
CA LYS A 8 12.04 -43.40 -18.32
C LYS A 8 13.34 -42.60 -18.20
N GLU A 9 14.46 -43.10 -18.76
CA GLU A 9 15.72 -42.31 -18.78
C GLU A 9 15.64 -41.06 -19.65
N ILE A 10 14.98 -41.13 -20.83
CA ILE A 10 14.78 -40.00 -21.69
C ILE A 10 13.86 -38.96 -21.01
N GLN A 11 12.82 -39.40 -20.30
CA GLN A 11 11.91 -38.57 -19.56
C GLN A 11 12.59 -37.91 -18.36
N MET A 12 13.44 -38.64 -17.61
CA MET A 12 14.25 -38.06 -16.53
C MET A 12 15.27 -37.05 -17.05
N LYS A 13 15.97 -37.30 -18.16
CA LYS A 13 16.91 -36.34 -18.76
C LYS A 13 16.20 -35.07 -19.26
N LYS A 14 15.01 -35.21 -19.86
CA LYS A 14 14.18 -34.04 -20.25
C LYS A 14 13.71 -33.24 -19.04
N SER A 15 13.24 -33.86 -17.99
CA SER A 15 12.81 -33.22 -16.74
C SER A 15 13.96 -32.49 -16.06
N THR A 16 15.13 -33.10 -15.95
CA THR A 16 16.32 -32.48 -15.37
C THR A 16 16.76 -31.22 -16.15
N ASN A 17 16.72 -31.28 -17.49
CA ASN A 17 17.03 -30.13 -18.34
C ASN A 17 16.00 -29.02 -18.18
N GLN A 18 14.72 -29.36 -18.07
CA GLN A 18 13.64 -28.39 -17.87
C GLN A 18 13.74 -27.71 -16.50
N GLY A 19 13.99 -28.44 -15.43
CA GLY A 19 14.19 -27.94 -14.08
C GLY A 19 15.35 -26.95 -13.98
N VAL A 20 16.49 -27.30 -14.60
CA VAL A 20 17.66 -26.38 -14.64
C VAL A 20 17.34 -25.11 -15.43
N CYS A 21 16.61 -25.20 -16.54
CA CYS A 21 16.18 -24.05 -17.33
C CYS A 21 15.29 -23.13 -16.50
N ILE A 22 14.22 -23.66 -15.88
CA ILE A 22 13.31 -22.88 -15.03
C ILE A 22 14.07 -22.24 -13.85
N ALA A 23 14.95 -22.98 -13.19
CA ALA A 23 15.75 -22.45 -12.07
C ALA A 23 16.65 -21.29 -12.50
N ARG A 24 17.26 -21.35 -13.69
CA ARG A 24 18.03 -20.23 -14.27
C ARG A 24 17.16 -19.00 -14.53
N HIS A 25 15.95 -19.20 -15.05
CA HIS A 25 15.00 -18.10 -15.27
C HIS A 25 14.53 -17.47 -13.95
N ILE A 26 14.28 -18.27 -12.89
CA ILE A 26 13.96 -17.75 -11.56
C ILE A 26 15.12 -16.89 -11.04
N SER A 27 16.36 -17.39 -11.12
CA SER A 27 17.54 -16.68 -10.67
C SER A 27 17.74 -15.35 -11.41
N PHE A 28 17.70 -15.38 -12.73
CA PHE A 28 17.84 -14.18 -13.55
C PHE A 28 16.69 -13.19 -13.33
N PHE A 29 15.45 -13.66 -13.23
CA PHE A 29 14.31 -12.81 -12.94
C PHE A 29 14.48 -12.01 -11.65
N VAL A 30 14.86 -12.71 -10.57
CA VAL A 30 14.97 -12.09 -9.23
C VAL A 30 16.18 -11.20 -9.08
N ASN A 31 17.32 -11.55 -9.69
CA ASN A 31 18.59 -10.85 -9.49
C ASN A 31 18.80 -9.70 -10.48
N ASP A 32 18.31 -9.87 -11.71
CA ASP A 32 18.63 -8.95 -12.81
C ASP A 32 17.37 -8.32 -13.44
N TYR A 33 16.39 -9.12 -13.87
CA TYR A 33 15.27 -8.63 -14.66
C TYR A 33 14.37 -7.67 -13.88
N VAL A 34 14.02 -7.98 -12.63
CA VAL A 34 13.13 -7.14 -11.82
C VAL A 34 13.73 -5.76 -11.59
N SER A 35 15.00 -5.67 -11.23
CA SER A 35 15.67 -4.40 -10.97
C SER A 35 15.94 -3.60 -12.22
N SER A 36 16.23 -4.26 -13.36
CA SER A 36 16.60 -3.58 -14.61
C SER A 36 15.37 -3.12 -15.42
N PHE A 37 14.25 -3.86 -15.37
CA PHE A 37 13.14 -3.62 -16.29
C PHE A 37 11.78 -3.36 -15.62
N LEU A 38 11.58 -3.77 -14.38
CA LEU A 38 10.28 -3.65 -13.73
C LEU A 38 10.22 -2.53 -12.69
N THR A 39 11.24 -2.38 -11.84
CA THR A 39 11.19 -1.41 -10.76
C THR A 39 12.55 -1.18 -10.09
N GLU A 40 12.80 0.06 -9.70
CA GLU A 40 13.93 0.43 -8.84
C GLU A 40 13.59 0.30 -7.34
N SER A 41 12.32 0.01 -6.99
CA SER A 41 11.88 -0.08 -5.61
C SER A 41 12.38 -1.36 -4.94
N GLU A 42 13.30 -1.23 -3.99
CA GLU A 42 13.79 -2.36 -3.18
C GLU A 42 12.67 -3.18 -2.52
N HIS A 43 11.60 -2.53 -2.07
CA HIS A 43 10.45 -3.22 -1.46
C HIS A 43 9.74 -4.12 -2.47
N THR A 44 9.60 -3.66 -3.70
CA THR A 44 8.98 -4.44 -4.77
C THR A 44 9.89 -5.58 -5.19
N ILE A 45 11.20 -5.35 -5.31
CA ILE A 45 12.20 -6.40 -5.60
C ILE A 45 12.15 -7.48 -4.52
N LYS A 46 12.17 -7.09 -3.24
CA LYS A 46 12.04 -8.00 -2.10
C LYS A 46 10.72 -8.79 -2.13
N ALA A 47 9.62 -8.19 -2.57
CA ALA A 47 8.32 -8.86 -2.68
C ALA A 47 8.33 -9.97 -3.75
N TYR A 48 8.92 -9.73 -4.92
CA TYR A 48 9.10 -10.76 -5.95
C TYR A 48 9.99 -11.89 -5.46
N ARG A 49 11.16 -11.57 -4.91
CA ARG A 49 12.09 -12.55 -4.36
C ARG A 49 11.40 -13.43 -3.32
N TYR A 50 10.76 -12.81 -2.33
CA TYR A 50 10.09 -13.54 -1.25
C TYR A 50 8.93 -14.41 -1.78
N THR A 51 8.19 -13.94 -2.77
CA THR A 51 7.09 -14.71 -3.38
C THR A 51 7.61 -15.98 -4.04
N LEU A 52 8.65 -15.88 -4.87
CA LEU A 52 9.23 -17.04 -5.55
C LEU A 52 9.90 -17.99 -4.55
N THR A 53 10.58 -17.46 -3.53
CA THR A 53 11.12 -18.30 -2.44
C THR A 53 10.01 -19.11 -1.77
N LEU A 54 8.88 -18.48 -1.40
CA LEU A 54 7.75 -19.19 -0.78
C LEU A 54 7.12 -20.23 -1.73
N TYR A 55 7.08 -19.92 -3.03
CA TYR A 55 6.55 -20.88 -4.00
C TYR A 55 7.43 -22.13 -4.12
N ILE A 56 8.73 -21.95 -4.23
CA ILE A 56 9.69 -23.07 -4.29
C ILE A 56 9.69 -23.87 -2.98
N MET A 57 9.63 -23.19 -1.82
CA MET A 57 9.49 -23.88 -0.53
C MET A 57 8.21 -24.74 -0.47
N TYR A 58 7.08 -24.23 -0.96
CA TYR A 58 5.85 -25.00 -1.04
C TYR A 58 5.99 -26.25 -1.94
N LEU A 59 6.62 -26.10 -3.10
CA LEU A 59 6.85 -27.22 -4.02
C LEU A 59 7.73 -28.31 -3.36
N ASP A 60 8.78 -27.90 -2.65
CA ASP A 60 9.67 -28.83 -1.94
C ASP A 60 8.95 -29.49 -0.74
N GLU A 61 8.44 -28.69 0.21
CA GLU A 61 7.89 -29.19 1.48
C GLU A 61 6.57 -29.96 1.33
N LYS A 62 5.69 -29.52 0.42
CA LYS A 62 4.33 -30.09 0.30
C LYS A 62 4.17 -31.06 -0.86
N ARG A 63 5.02 -30.96 -1.86
CA ARG A 63 4.93 -31.81 -3.06
C ARG A 63 6.19 -32.66 -3.34
N GLY A 64 7.23 -32.49 -2.53
CA GLY A 64 8.49 -33.24 -2.68
C GLY A 64 9.21 -32.94 -4.00
N ILE A 65 8.97 -31.76 -4.61
CA ILE A 65 9.59 -31.36 -5.87
C ILE A 65 11.02 -30.90 -5.61
N THR A 66 11.96 -31.59 -6.20
CA THR A 66 13.38 -31.23 -6.19
C THR A 66 13.76 -30.55 -7.51
N ILE A 67 15.01 -30.09 -7.62
CA ILE A 67 15.52 -29.52 -8.86
C ILE A 67 15.45 -30.48 -10.06
N ASN A 68 15.55 -31.78 -9.80
CA ASN A 68 15.51 -32.80 -10.84
C ASN A 68 14.07 -33.10 -11.31
N SER A 69 13.06 -32.78 -10.50
CA SER A 69 11.64 -33.01 -10.81
C SER A 69 10.89 -31.70 -11.10
N LEU A 70 11.57 -30.57 -11.04
CA LEU A 70 10.97 -29.26 -11.38
C LEU A 70 10.65 -29.19 -12.87
N SER A 71 9.38 -28.97 -13.20
CA SER A 71 8.87 -28.92 -14.58
C SER A 71 7.82 -27.83 -14.74
N SER A 72 7.34 -27.64 -15.96
CA SER A 72 6.21 -26.72 -16.24
C SER A 72 4.95 -27.11 -15.46
N ASP A 73 4.71 -28.40 -15.20
CA ASP A 73 3.54 -28.89 -14.46
C ASP A 73 3.51 -28.37 -13.02
N CYS A 74 4.68 -28.05 -12.46
CA CYS A 74 4.78 -27.40 -11.14
C CYS A 74 4.17 -26.00 -11.13
N PHE A 75 3.92 -25.40 -12.28
CA PHE A 75 3.30 -24.08 -12.44
C PHE A 75 1.91 -24.15 -13.08
N SER A 76 1.31 -25.35 -13.12
CA SER A 76 -0.07 -25.51 -13.60
C SER A 76 -1.05 -24.77 -12.70
N ARG A 77 -2.22 -24.46 -13.26
CA ARG A 77 -3.29 -23.76 -12.53
C ARG A 77 -3.64 -24.44 -11.21
N SER A 78 -3.81 -25.76 -11.20
CA SER A 78 -4.17 -26.54 -10.00
C SER A 78 -3.13 -26.41 -8.90
N VAL A 79 -1.84 -26.49 -9.25
CA VAL A 79 -0.73 -26.34 -8.28
C VAL A 79 -0.69 -24.95 -7.69
N ILE A 80 -0.93 -23.91 -8.50
CA ILE A 80 -0.98 -22.54 -8.01
C ILE A 80 -2.20 -22.32 -7.10
N GLU A 81 -3.37 -22.86 -7.44
CA GLU A 81 -4.58 -22.82 -6.60
C GLU A 81 -4.34 -23.46 -5.24
N GLU A 82 -3.72 -24.64 -5.20
CA GLU A 82 -3.33 -25.31 -3.97
C GLU A 82 -2.33 -24.50 -3.14
N TRP A 83 -1.33 -23.87 -3.79
CA TRP A 83 -0.39 -22.98 -3.11
C TRP A 83 -1.10 -21.76 -2.47
N ILE A 84 -2.08 -21.18 -3.14
CA ILE A 84 -2.87 -20.08 -2.57
C ILE A 84 -3.65 -20.55 -1.34
N LEU A 85 -4.20 -21.76 -1.37
CA LEU A 85 -4.88 -22.36 -0.21
C LEU A 85 -3.89 -22.63 0.93
N TRP A 86 -2.69 -23.11 0.64
CA TRP A 86 -1.62 -23.30 1.62
C TRP A 86 -1.20 -21.96 2.25
N LEU A 87 -1.04 -20.89 1.46
CA LEU A 87 -0.76 -19.57 2.00
C LEU A 87 -1.84 -19.10 2.97
N LYS A 88 -3.10 -19.35 2.63
CA LYS A 88 -4.25 -18.94 3.44
C LYS A 88 -4.38 -19.77 4.71
N ASN A 89 -4.31 -21.07 4.62
CA ASN A 89 -4.67 -22.00 5.69
C ASN A 89 -3.47 -22.37 6.58
N ASP A 90 -2.32 -22.72 5.99
CA ASP A 90 -1.12 -23.14 6.75
C ASP A 90 -0.26 -21.94 7.17
N ARG A 91 -0.19 -20.90 6.34
CA ARG A 91 0.60 -19.70 6.63
C ARG A 91 -0.22 -18.55 7.21
N ASN A 92 -1.54 -18.73 7.39
CA ASN A 92 -2.48 -17.72 7.94
C ASN A 92 -2.39 -16.36 7.23
N CYS A 93 -2.15 -16.36 5.91
CA CYS A 93 -2.09 -15.13 5.13
C CYS A 93 -3.49 -14.59 4.87
N CYS A 94 -3.69 -13.27 5.04
CA CYS A 94 -4.94 -12.63 4.63
C CYS A 94 -5.11 -12.64 3.10
N ALA A 95 -6.36 -12.47 2.64
CA ALA A 95 -6.69 -12.51 1.21
C ALA A 95 -5.87 -11.50 0.38
N ALA A 96 -5.63 -10.30 0.89
CA ALA A 96 -4.80 -9.29 0.22
C ALA A 96 -3.36 -9.76 0.01
N THR A 97 -2.77 -10.44 1.02
CA THR A 97 -1.43 -11.01 0.91
C THR A 97 -1.38 -12.12 -0.13
N CYS A 98 -2.35 -13.05 -0.11
CA CYS A 98 -2.45 -14.11 -1.11
C CYS A 98 -2.58 -13.54 -2.53
N ASN A 99 -3.45 -12.55 -2.72
CA ASN A 99 -3.64 -11.87 -4.01
C ASN A 99 -2.37 -11.18 -4.50
N ASN A 100 -1.61 -10.58 -3.59
CA ASN A 100 -0.32 -9.94 -3.92
C ASN A 100 0.72 -10.99 -4.36
N ARG A 101 0.78 -12.14 -3.66
CA ARG A 101 1.67 -13.25 -4.03
C ARG A 101 1.31 -13.82 -5.41
N LEU A 102 0.00 -14.02 -5.66
CA LEU A 102 -0.47 -14.46 -6.97
C LEU A 102 -0.10 -13.47 -8.09
N ALA A 103 -0.24 -12.17 -7.83
CA ALA A 103 0.16 -11.14 -8.80
C ALA A 103 1.66 -11.19 -9.10
N CYS A 104 2.52 -11.35 -8.09
CA CYS A 104 3.96 -11.50 -8.27
C CYS A 104 4.31 -12.76 -9.10
N LEU A 105 3.68 -13.90 -8.79
CA LEU A 105 3.90 -15.13 -9.55
C LEU A 105 3.48 -14.99 -11.02
N ARG A 106 2.36 -14.35 -11.29
CA ARG A 106 1.89 -14.05 -12.66
C ARG A 106 2.90 -13.23 -13.46
N VAL A 107 3.52 -12.23 -12.84
CA VAL A 107 4.56 -11.43 -13.51
C VAL A 107 5.77 -12.30 -13.84
N PHE A 108 6.18 -13.20 -12.96
CA PHE A 108 7.24 -14.16 -13.27
C PHE A 108 6.85 -15.10 -14.44
N LEU A 109 5.63 -15.64 -14.43
CA LEU A 109 5.17 -16.53 -15.52
C LEU A 109 5.05 -15.79 -16.86
N LYS A 110 4.64 -14.51 -16.84
CA LYS A 110 4.66 -13.64 -18.02
C LYS A 110 6.09 -13.46 -18.57
N TYR A 111 7.03 -13.21 -17.67
CA TYR A 111 8.45 -13.14 -18.03
C TYR A 111 8.93 -14.46 -18.61
N LEU A 112 8.66 -15.59 -17.94
CA LEU A 112 9.08 -16.92 -18.39
C LEU A 112 8.54 -17.23 -19.79
N GLY A 113 7.25 -17.00 -20.05
CA GLY A 113 6.64 -17.18 -21.36
C GLY A 113 7.15 -16.22 -22.45
N SER A 114 7.69 -15.04 -22.04
CA SER A 114 8.34 -14.12 -22.99
C SER A 114 9.75 -14.57 -23.40
N LYS A 115 10.38 -15.43 -22.62
CA LYS A 115 11.71 -15.99 -22.91
C LYS A 115 11.64 -17.33 -23.60
N GLU A 116 10.67 -18.16 -23.23
CA GLU A 116 10.47 -19.50 -23.73
C GLU A 116 9.00 -19.66 -24.12
N ILE A 117 8.73 -19.77 -25.42
CA ILE A 117 7.36 -19.84 -25.97
C ILE A 117 6.58 -21.03 -25.42
N ASP A 118 7.27 -22.13 -25.12
CA ASP A 118 6.68 -23.34 -24.55
C ASP A 118 6.05 -23.14 -23.18
N TYR A 119 6.34 -22.03 -22.48
CA TYR A 119 5.78 -21.69 -21.16
C TYR A 119 4.74 -20.57 -21.20
N LEU A 120 4.38 -20.07 -22.38
CA LEU A 120 3.45 -18.95 -22.51
C LEU A 120 2.06 -19.27 -21.95
N TYR A 121 1.60 -20.51 -22.11
CA TYR A 121 0.31 -20.98 -21.60
C TYR A 121 0.21 -20.90 -20.07
N LEU A 122 1.33 -21.05 -19.34
CA LEU A 122 1.35 -20.99 -17.87
C LEU A 122 0.89 -19.62 -17.34
N TYR A 123 1.31 -18.56 -18.03
CA TYR A 123 0.83 -17.21 -17.67
C TYR A 123 -0.68 -17.07 -17.94
N HIS A 124 -1.15 -17.54 -19.09
CA HIS A 124 -2.57 -17.51 -19.42
C HIS A 124 -3.39 -18.25 -18.36
N ASP A 125 -3.02 -19.49 -18.04
CA ASP A 125 -3.72 -20.32 -17.06
C ASP A 125 -3.71 -19.68 -15.65
N ALA A 126 -2.59 -19.12 -15.25
CA ALA A 126 -2.50 -18.39 -13.98
C ALA A 126 -3.42 -17.16 -13.95
N THR A 127 -3.70 -16.51 -15.08
CA THR A 127 -4.64 -15.36 -15.11
C THR A 127 -6.10 -15.76 -14.87
N LEU A 128 -6.45 -17.02 -15.15
CA LEU A 128 -7.79 -17.57 -14.92
C LEU A 128 -8.09 -17.86 -13.45
N ILE A 129 -7.08 -17.90 -12.58
CA ILE A 129 -7.29 -18.08 -11.14
C ILE A 129 -7.95 -16.82 -10.56
N PRO A 130 -9.13 -16.91 -9.92
CA PRO A 130 -9.78 -15.73 -9.37
C PRO A 130 -9.00 -15.17 -8.16
N ARG A 131 -9.08 -13.86 -7.97
CA ARG A 131 -8.60 -13.24 -6.72
C ARG A 131 -9.49 -13.66 -5.55
N LEU A 132 -8.91 -13.89 -4.38
CA LEU A 132 -9.66 -14.09 -3.15
C LEU A 132 -10.44 -12.82 -2.81
N LYS A 133 -11.68 -13.00 -2.37
CA LYS A 133 -12.50 -11.87 -1.90
C LYS A 133 -11.87 -11.23 -0.67
N GLU A 134 -11.62 -9.94 -0.74
CA GLU A 134 -11.12 -9.15 0.38
C GLU A 134 -12.30 -8.51 1.11
N PRO A 135 -12.39 -8.63 2.44
CA PRO A 135 -13.41 -7.90 3.17
C PRO A 135 -13.17 -6.40 2.99
N LYS A 136 -14.19 -5.68 2.55
CA LYS A 136 -14.16 -4.22 2.52
C LYS A 136 -14.22 -3.71 3.97
N THR A 137 -13.07 -3.51 4.59
CA THR A 137 -13.00 -2.82 5.88
C THR A 137 -13.08 -1.32 5.62
N LYS A 138 -14.14 -0.68 6.15
CA LYS A 138 -14.17 0.79 6.20
C LYS A 138 -12.94 1.24 7.00
N VAL A 139 -12.09 2.03 6.40
CA VAL A 139 -10.95 2.64 7.12
C VAL A 139 -11.56 3.68 8.05
N LYS A 140 -11.69 3.35 9.34
CA LYS A 140 -12.06 4.34 10.34
C LYS A 140 -10.96 5.40 10.39
N GLY A 141 -11.28 6.61 9.95
CA GLY A 141 -10.43 7.78 10.16
C GLY A 141 -10.36 8.11 11.66
N MET A 142 -9.26 8.67 12.13
CA MET A 142 -9.20 9.29 13.45
C MET A 142 -9.91 10.65 13.39
N SER A 143 -10.72 10.97 14.40
CA SER A 143 -11.31 12.30 14.54
C SER A 143 -10.24 13.37 14.82
N LYS A 144 -10.60 14.66 14.67
CA LYS A 144 -9.72 15.77 15.06
C LYS A 144 -9.33 15.72 16.54
N ASN A 145 -10.21 15.21 17.41
CA ASN A 145 -9.92 15.01 18.83
C ASN A 145 -8.91 13.87 19.07
N ALA A 146 -9.04 12.77 18.37
CA ALA A 146 -8.09 11.66 18.41
C ALA A 146 -6.68 12.11 17.96
N VAL A 147 -6.60 12.93 16.91
CA VAL A 147 -5.32 13.51 16.47
C VAL A 147 -4.73 14.45 17.52
N LYS A 148 -5.55 15.27 18.19
CA LYS A 148 -5.09 16.13 19.31
C LYS A 148 -4.56 15.30 20.47
N ALA A 149 -5.28 14.23 20.86
CA ALA A 149 -4.84 13.31 21.90
C ALA A 149 -3.49 12.65 21.54
N LEU A 150 -3.31 12.21 20.28
CA LEU A 150 -2.03 11.65 19.82
C LEU A 150 -0.88 12.67 19.91
N MET A 151 -1.14 13.94 19.59
CA MET A 151 -0.12 15.02 19.65
C MET A 151 0.20 15.47 21.07
N SER A 152 -0.65 15.21 22.06
CA SER A 152 -0.41 15.58 23.46
C SER A 152 0.46 14.60 24.24
N VAL A 153 0.63 13.37 23.73
CA VAL A 153 1.35 12.30 24.44
C VAL A 153 2.87 12.42 24.42
N PRO A 154 3.54 12.83 23.32
CA PRO A 154 4.99 12.90 23.30
C PRO A 154 5.53 13.83 24.40
N ASP A 155 6.41 13.31 25.27
CA ASP A 155 7.01 14.07 26.36
C ASP A 155 7.97 15.14 25.84
N VAL A 156 7.52 16.37 25.83
CA VAL A 156 8.28 17.54 25.33
C VAL A 156 9.42 17.99 26.25
N THR A 157 9.54 17.42 27.45
CA THR A 157 10.66 17.72 28.37
C THR A 157 11.96 17.10 27.87
N ASN A 158 11.87 15.98 27.15
CA ASN A 158 13.02 15.29 26.58
C ASN A 158 13.15 15.48 25.05
N LYS A 159 14.39 15.37 24.59
CA LYS A 159 14.74 15.57 23.17
C LYS A 159 14.03 14.59 22.23
N THR A 160 13.84 13.34 22.66
CA THR A 160 13.18 12.31 21.84
C THR A 160 11.71 12.64 21.63
N GLY A 161 10.99 13.03 22.69
CA GLY A 161 9.57 13.37 22.58
C GLY A 161 9.33 14.62 21.74
N ARG A 162 10.21 15.64 21.81
CA ARG A 162 10.13 16.80 20.91
C ARG A 162 10.32 16.44 19.45
N ARG A 163 11.26 15.52 19.13
CA ARG A 163 11.40 14.96 17.79
C ARG A 163 10.14 14.21 17.34
N ASP A 164 9.63 13.34 18.21
CA ASP A 164 8.46 12.51 17.89
C ASP A 164 7.22 13.38 17.63
N LEU A 165 7.02 14.42 18.45
CA LEU A 165 5.95 15.40 18.24
C LEU A 165 6.09 16.13 16.90
N ALA A 166 7.30 16.64 16.58
CA ALA A 166 7.54 17.32 15.31
C ALA A 166 7.27 16.42 14.10
N LEU A 167 7.63 15.12 14.19
CA LEU A 167 7.36 14.15 13.13
C LEU A 167 5.85 13.89 12.98
N ILE A 168 5.12 13.69 14.09
CA ILE A 168 3.67 13.47 14.07
C ILE A 168 2.96 14.70 13.47
N ILE A 169 3.37 15.90 13.88
CA ILE A 169 2.82 17.17 13.35
C ILE A 169 3.07 17.25 11.83
N LEU A 170 4.28 16.95 11.36
CA LEU A 170 4.59 17.01 9.93
C LEU A 170 3.81 15.97 9.14
N LEU A 171 3.72 14.73 9.62
CA LEU A 171 2.91 13.67 9.00
C LEU A 171 1.45 14.09 8.83
N TYR A 172 0.88 14.68 9.89
CA TYR A 172 -0.51 15.14 9.84
C TYR A 172 -0.69 16.39 8.99
N ALA A 173 0.19 17.41 9.14
CA ALA A 173 0.06 18.66 8.40
C ALA A 173 0.14 18.46 6.88
N THR A 174 0.95 17.51 6.44
CA THR A 174 1.24 17.28 5.02
C THR A 174 0.52 16.10 4.40
N ALA A 175 0.01 15.19 5.23
CA ALA A 175 -0.52 13.89 4.80
C ALA A 175 0.44 13.10 3.87
N CYS A 176 1.74 13.34 3.96
CA CYS A 176 2.75 12.64 3.17
C CYS A 176 2.86 11.16 3.53
N ARG A 177 3.36 10.35 2.58
CA ARG A 177 3.75 8.97 2.89
C ARG A 177 4.93 8.99 3.86
N ILE A 178 4.99 8.00 4.74
CA ILE A 178 6.08 7.94 5.74
C ILE A 178 7.47 8.01 5.10
N ASP A 179 7.70 7.29 4.00
CA ASP A 179 8.99 7.32 3.29
C ASP A 179 9.34 8.68 2.72
N GLU A 180 8.34 9.42 2.25
CA GLU A 180 8.53 10.79 1.75
C GLU A 180 9.01 11.71 2.88
N VAL A 181 8.41 11.61 4.07
CA VAL A 181 8.82 12.40 5.25
C VAL A 181 10.20 11.98 5.75
N LEU A 182 10.49 10.68 5.80
CA LEU A 182 11.79 10.20 6.25
C LEU A 182 12.92 10.47 5.24
N SER A 183 12.59 10.69 3.98
CA SER A 183 13.56 11.05 2.93
C SER A 183 13.72 12.56 2.75
N LEU A 184 12.94 13.36 3.50
CA LEU A 184 12.95 14.81 3.40
C LEU A 184 14.29 15.39 3.90
N LYS A 185 14.90 16.23 3.10
CA LYS A 185 16.14 16.95 3.41
C LYS A 185 15.84 18.42 3.73
N ASN A 186 16.75 19.07 4.48
CA ASN A 186 16.55 20.48 4.90
C ASN A 186 16.38 21.41 3.71
N LYS A 187 17.08 21.20 2.58
CA LYS A 187 16.92 22.01 1.35
C LYS A 187 15.52 21.98 0.73
N GLN A 188 14.65 21.08 1.16
CA GLN A 188 13.28 20.95 0.68
C GLN A 188 12.27 21.70 1.56
N LEU A 189 12.73 22.36 2.63
CA LEU A 189 11.91 23.15 3.55
C LEU A 189 12.03 24.63 3.22
N TYR A 190 10.94 25.25 2.88
CA TYR A 190 10.85 26.70 2.56
C TYR A 190 9.98 27.39 3.63
N LEU A 191 10.51 27.41 4.87
CA LEU A 191 9.73 27.86 6.05
C LEU A 191 9.69 29.38 6.21
N ASP A 192 10.60 30.11 5.54
CA ASP A 192 10.70 31.57 5.59
C ASP A 192 10.07 32.25 4.37
N ALA A 193 9.50 31.48 3.45
CA ALA A 193 8.74 32.02 2.33
C ALA A 193 7.48 32.73 2.81
N GLU A 194 6.99 33.70 2.04
CA GLU A 194 5.72 34.40 2.32
C GLU A 194 4.56 33.40 2.55
N LYS A 195 4.52 32.34 1.75
CA LYS A 195 3.63 31.18 1.94
C LYS A 195 4.50 29.96 2.19
N PRO A 196 4.74 29.58 3.46
CA PRO A 196 5.63 28.46 3.79
C PRO A 196 5.17 27.13 3.18
N TYR A 197 6.11 26.37 2.64
CA TYR A 197 5.83 25.11 1.99
C TYR A 197 7.01 24.14 2.10
N ILE A 198 6.73 22.89 1.76
CA ILE A 198 7.75 21.85 1.55
C ILE A 198 7.63 21.27 0.16
N THR A 199 8.76 20.83 -0.39
CA THR A 199 8.81 20.12 -1.67
C THR A 199 9.03 18.64 -1.44
N ILE A 200 8.12 17.81 -1.92
CA ILE A 200 8.16 16.35 -1.78
C ILE A 200 8.50 15.71 -3.13
N ILE A 201 9.47 14.81 -3.11
CA ILE A 201 9.80 13.96 -4.24
C ILE A 201 9.08 12.63 -4.03
N GLY A 202 8.06 12.35 -4.83
CA GLY A 202 7.26 11.12 -4.80
C GLY A 202 7.82 10.02 -5.69
N LYS A 203 7.04 8.95 -5.81
CA LYS A 203 7.38 7.81 -6.70
C LYS A 203 7.54 8.28 -8.16
N GLY A 204 8.59 7.81 -8.82
CA GLY A 204 8.91 8.20 -10.21
C GLY A 204 9.39 9.65 -10.33
N THR A 205 10.09 10.18 -9.31
CA THR A 205 10.64 11.54 -9.27
C THR A 205 9.62 12.68 -9.43
N LYS A 206 8.32 12.38 -9.27
CA LYS A 206 7.27 13.40 -9.33
C LYS A 206 7.39 14.34 -8.15
N ILE A 207 7.57 15.62 -8.44
CA ILE A 207 7.71 16.68 -7.43
C ILE A 207 6.34 17.30 -7.17
N ARG A 208 6.00 17.48 -5.89
CA ARG A 208 4.84 18.25 -5.47
C ARG A 208 5.17 19.15 -4.30
N THR A 209 4.48 20.28 -4.23
CA THR A 209 4.62 21.28 -3.18
C THR A 209 3.42 21.19 -2.24
N ILE A 210 3.67 21.22 -0.94
CA ILE A 210 2.62 21.20 0.10
C ILE A 210 2.80 22.41 1.00
N GLY A 211 1.80 23.28 1.04
CA GLY A 211 1.77 24.44 1.93
C GLY A 211 1.66 24.02 3.40
N LEU A 212 2.30 24.76 4.27
CA LEU A 212 2.29 24.53 5.71
C LEU A 212 1.53 25.65 6.45
N LEU A 213 0.70 25.23 7.39
CA LEU A 213 0.03 26.18 8.29
C LEU A 213 1.02 26.76 9.31
N PRO A 214 0.80 28.02 9.79
CA PRO A 214 1.72 28.72 10.69
C PRO A 214 2.10 27.92 11.95
N LYS A 215 1.15 27.18 12.54
CA LYS A 215 1.42 26.33 13.71
C LYS A 215 2.43 25.21 13.40
N ALA A 216 2.29 24.54 12.25
CA ALA A 216 3.23 23.50 11.84
C ALA A 216 4.62 24.08 11.57
N VAL A 217 4.69 25.25 10.92
CA VAL A 217 5.95 25.99 10.68
C VAL A 217 6.65 26.31 12.00
N ALA A 218 5.93 26.83 12.99
CA ALA A 218 6.51 27.17 14.30
C ALA A 218 7.11 25.94 15.00
N HIS A 219 6.43 24.79 14.96
CA HIS A 219 6.96 23.55 15.52
C HIS A 219 8.19 23.04 14.76
N LEU A 220 8.19 23.11 13.43
CA LEU A 220 9.33 22.70 12.61
C LEU A 220 10.54 23.60 12.83
N LYS A 221 10.37 24.91 12.92
CA LYS A 221 11.46 25.86 13.22
C LYS A 221 12.10 25.56 14.58
N LYS A 222 11.29 25.31 15.62
CA LYS A 222 11.81 24.90 16.93
C LYS A 222 12.60 23.60 16.84
N TYR A 223 12.07 22.60 16.12
CA TYR A 223 12.74 21.34 15.91
C TYR A 223 14.08 21.53 15.19
N LEU A 224 14.11 22.27 14.09
CA LEU A 224 15.33 22.51 13.32
C LEU A 224 16.39 23.25 14.15
N ALA A 225 16.02 24.28 14.88
CA ALA A 225 16.94 25.03 15.76
C ALA A 225 17.60 24.10 16.81
N GLU A 226 16.84 23.16 17.38
CA GLU A 226 17.35 22.22 18.39
C GLU A 226 18.20 21.10 17.79
N PHE A 227 17.82 20.57 16.63
CA PHE A 227 18.42 19.34 16.08
C PHE A 227 19.45 19.61 14.99
N HIS A 228 19.36 20.73 14.30
CA HIS A 228 20.24 21.11 13.20
C HIS A 228 21.01 22.42 13.45
N GLY A 229 20.69 23.13 14.56
CA GLY A 229 21.32 24.40 14.89
C GLY A 229 20.83 25.58 14.06
N SER A 230 21.59 26.68 14.09
CA SER A 230 21.24 27.94 13.39
C SER A 230 21.44 27.90 11.88
N ALA A 231 22.31 27.00 11.39
CA ALA A 231 22.61 26.82 9.96
C ALA A 231 22.43 25.35 9.58
N PRO A 232 21.20 24.89 9.34
CA PRO A 232 20.93 23.49 8.95
C PRO A 232 21.64 23.13 7.66
N ASP A 233 22.39 22.02 7.65
CA ASP A 233 23.00 21.50 6.42
C ASP A 233 21.89 21.13 5.41
N PRO A 234 21.90 21.67 4.18
CA PRO A 234 20.88 21.43 3.16
C PRO A 234 20.70 19.97 2.78
N GLU A 235 21.78 19.16 2.83
CA GLU A 235 21.78 17.76 2.43
C GLU A 235 21.41 16.80 3.58
N ALA A 236 21.40 17.28 4.82
CA ALA A 236 21.00 16.48 5.97
C ALA A 236 19.50 16.15 5.93
N TYR A 237 19.15 14.95 6.41
CA TYR A 237 17.76 14.57 6.59
C TYR A 237 17.10 15.38 7.70
N VAL A 238 15.89 15.88 7.45
CA VAL A 238 15.12 16.60 8.49
C VAL A 238 14.97 15.76 9.76
N PHE A 239 14.58 14.48 9.61
CA PHE A 239 14.53 13.52 10.71
C PHE A 239 15.59 12.44 10.50
N TYR A 240 16.62 12.45 11.32
CA TYR A 240 17.76 11.55 11.19
C TYR A 240 17.91 10.57 12.35
N SER A 241 18.64 9.49 12.12
CA SER A 241 18.96 8.49 13.13
C SER A 241 20.16 8.97 13.97
N ARG A 242 20.02 8.95 15.29
CA ARG A 242 21.11 9.29 16.21
C ARG A 242 22.33 8.39 16.06
N ASN A 243 22.13 7.15 15.61
CA ASN A 243 23.23 6.18 15.45
C ASN A 243 24.07 6.41 14.21
N THR A 244 23.48 7.02 13.16
CA THR A 244 24.14 7.23 11.85
C THR A 244 24.33 8.71 11.52
N GLY A 245 23.95 9.61 12.44
CA GLY A 245 24.10 11.06 12.26
C GLY A 245 23.12 11.68 11.28
N ILE A 246 23.34 12.97 10.96
CA ILE A 246 22.41 13.81 10.16
C ILE A 246 22.17 13.31 8.74
N TYR A 247 23.08 12.50 8.21
CA TYR A 247 22.94 11.84 6.90
C TYR A 247 22.34 10.44 6.97
N GLY A 248 21.99 9.97 8.16
CA GLY A 248 21.37 8.67 8.40
C GLY A 248 19.86 8.73 8.45
N LYS A 249 19.19 8.20 7.45
CA LYS A 249 17.72 8.14 7.39
C LYS A 249 17.12 7.30 8.53
N LEU A 250 16.07 7.78 9.17
CA LEU A 250 15.24 6.96 10.06
C LEU A 250 14.55 5.83 9.29
N THR A 251 14.37 4.69 9.97
CA THR A 251 13.70 3.53 9.35
C THR A 251 12.20 3.51 9.65
N GLN A 252 11.40 3.04 8.69
CA GLN A 252 9.96 2.87 8.90
C GLN A 252 9.62 1.99 10.13
N PRO A 253 10.31 0.84 10.38
CA PRO A 253 10.05 0.05 11.58
C PRO A 253 10.27 0.80 12.88
N ALA A 254 11.29 1.67 12.96
CA ALA A 254 11.56 2.49 14.14
C ALA A 254 10.39 3.46 14.40
N ILE A 255 9.90 4.13 13.35
CA ILE A 255 8.76 5.03 13.45
C ILE A 255 7.46 4.26 13.73
N GLY A 256 7.28 3.08 13.15
CA GLY A 256 6.14 2.22 13.47
C GLY A 256 6.07 1.84 14.96
N LYS A 257 7.21 1.53 15.58
CA LYS A 257 7.30 1.27 17.03
C LYS A 257 6.97 2.53 17.86
N MET A 258 7.52 3.68 17.47
CA MET A 258 7.26 4.97 18.10
C MET A 258 5.77 5.33 18.05
N LEU A 259 5.14 5.25 16.87
CA LEU A 259 3.72 5.56 16.70
C LEU A 259 2.82 4.64 17.54
N LYS A 260 3.10 3.33 17.57
CA LYS A 260 2.35 2.37 18.41
C LYS A 260 2.47 2.69 19.90
N LYS A 261 3.68 3.05 20.37
CA LYS A 261 3.90 3.45 21.75
C LYS A 261 3.06 4.68 22.12
N HIS A 262 3.12 5.76 21.33
CA HIS A 262 2.34 6.96 21.59
C HIS A 262 0.84 6.73 21.43
N ALA A 263 0.43 5.91 20.46
CA ALA A 263 -0.96 5.58 20.23
C ALA A 263 -1.58 4.80 21.40
N ALA A 264 -0.85 3.88 22.01
CA ALA A 264 -1.33 3.17 23.19
C ALA A 264 -1.65 4.14 24.34
N CYS A 265 -0.76 5.10 24.64
CA CYS A 265 -1.02 6.14 25.63
C CYS A 265 -2.13 7.12 25.22
N ALA A 266 -2.20 7.49 23.95
CA ALA A 266 -3.24 8.38 23.42
C ALA A 266 -4.62 7.72 23.45
N HIS A 267 -4.69 6.41 23.30
CA HIS A 267 -5.94 5.65 23.40
C HIS A 267 -6.60 5.76 24.78
N GLU A 268 -5.79 5.84 25.85
CA GLU A 268 -6.30 6.05 27.21
C GLU A 268 -6.93 7.44 27.40
N ILE A 269 -6.54 8.41 26.53
CA ILE A 269 -7.10 9.78 26.54
C ILE A 269 -8.32 9.87 25.60
N CYS A 270 -8.26 9.15 24.47
CA CYS A 270 -9.31 9.13 23.44
C CYS A 270 -9.32 7.76 22.77
N ASP A 271 -10.39 7.00 22.98
CA ASP A 271 -10.57 5.62 22.48
C ASP A 271 -10.65 5.51 20.96
N GLU A 272 -10.92 6.62 20.27
CA GLU A 272 -10.87 6.70 18.80
C GLU A 272 -9.44 6.60 18.23
N VAL A 273 -8.39 6.72 19.06
CA VAL A 273 -7.01 6.50 18.64
C VAL A 273 -6.76 4.99 18.54
N PRO A 274 -6.42 4.43 17.36
CA PRO A 274 -6.14 3.00 17.23
C PRO A 274 -4.88 2.61 18.01
N LYS A 275 -4.93 1.62 18.91
CA LYS A 275 -3.75 1.12 19.65
C LYS A 275 -2.59 0.70 18.72
N ASN A 276 -2.91 0.12 17.57
CA ASN A 276 -1.93 -0.28 16.55
C ASN A 276 -1.84 0.76 15.41
N LEU A 277 -1.57 2.01 15.77
CA LEU A 277 -1.50 3.11 14.81
C LEU A 277 -0.33 2.93 13.82
N HIS A 278 -0.62 3.16 12.54
CA HIS A 278 0.35 3.25 11.46
C HIS A 278 0.33 4.64 10.83
N ALA A 279 1.47 5.09 10.30
CA ALA A 279 1.59 6.40 9.67
C ALA A 279 0.54 6.65 8.57
N HIS A 280 0.13 5.59 7.85
CA HIS A 280 -0.89 5.69 6.81
C HIS A 280 -2.27 6.09 7.35
N GLN A 281 -2.60 5.72 8.60
CA GLN A 281 -3.86 6.14 9.25
C GLN A 281 -3.86 7.64 9.60
N ILE A 282 -2.69 8.23 9.93
CA ILE A 282 -2.56 9.68 10.12
C ILE A 282 -2.83 10.41 8.79
N ARG A 283 -2.29 9.89 7.69
CA ARG A 283 -2.55 10.42 6.35
C ARG A 283 -4.02 10.31 5.97
N HIS A 284 -4.68 9.18 6.26
CA HIS A 284 -6.11 9.00 6.05
C HIS A 284 -6.93 10.00 6.86
N ALA A 285 -6.63 10.15 8.15
CA ALA A 285 -7.30 11.12 9.01
C ALA A 285 -7.21 12.55 8.42
N LYS A 286 -6.01 12.97 7.98
CA LYS A 286 -5.84 14.31 7.41
C LYS A 286 -6.60 14.48 6.09
N ALA A 287 -6.59 13.46 5.23
CA ALA A 287 -7.35 13.51 3.97
C ALA A 287 -8.86 13.61 4.20
N SER A 288 -9.40 12.86 5.18
CA SER A 288 -10.81 12.97 5.59
C SER A 288 -11.12 14.35 6.16
N HIS A 289 -10.26 14.89 7.04
CA HIS A 289 -10.45 16.21 7.60
C HIS A 289 -10.39 17.34 6.55
N TRP A 290 -9.55 17.22 5.51
CA TRP A 290 -9.56 18.17 4.39
C TRP A 290 -10.88 18.12 3.63
N LEU A 291 -11.46 16.93 3.47
CA LEU A 291 -12.76 16.78 2.80
C LEU A 291 -13.90 17.34 3.66
N GLU A 292 -13.89 17.07 4.99
CA GLU A 292 -14.82 17.66 5.97
C GLU A 292 -14.73 19.19 6.01
N ASP A 293 -13.49 19.75 5.89
CA ASP A 293 -13.23 21.19 5.83
C ASP A 293 -13.61 21.79 4.46
N GLY A 294 -14.23 21.01 3.54
CA GLY A 294 -14.75 21.47 2.26
C GLY A 294 -13.75 21.49 1.09
N MET A 295 -12.55 20.91 1.27
CA MET A 295 -11.58 20.83 0.18
C MET A 295 -12.07 19.85 -0.91
N ASN A 296 -11.93 20.25 -2.18
CA ASN A 296 -12.31 19.40 -3.31
C ASN A 296 -11.45 18.14 -3.38
N ILE A 297 -12.10 16.99 -3.72
CA ILE A 297 -11.45 15.67 -3.81
C ILE A 297 -10.28 15.65 -4.81
N VAL A 298 -10.34 16.42 -5.88
CA VAL A 298 -9.25 16.54 -6.86
C VAL A 298 -8.04 17.24 -6.23
N GLN A 299 -8.25 18.30 -5.46
CA GLN A 299 -7.18 18.98 -4.73
C GLN A 299 -6.54 18.05 -3.70
N ILE A 300 -7.35 17.30 -2.95
CA ILE A 300 -6.86 16.27 -2.01
C ILE A 300 -6.02 15.23 -2.74
N SER A 301 -6.47 14.73 -3.90
CA SER A 301 -5.73 13.77 -4.72
C SER A 301 -4.36 14.29 -5.13
N LEU A 302 -4.28 15.55 -5.56
CA LEU A 302 -3.02 16.22 -5.94
C LEU A 302 -2.08 16.36 -4.73
N LEU A 303 -2.57 16.82 -3.58
CA LEU A 303 -1.78 16.96 -2.35
C LEU A 303 -1.26 15.60 -1.87
N LEU A 304 -2.08 14.55 -1.95
CA LEU A 304 -1.69 13.20 -1.62
C LEU A 304 -0.70 12.59 -2.63
N GLY A 305 -0.63 13.10 -3.85
CA GLY A 305 0.16 12.52 -4.94
C GLY A 305 -0.37 11.14 -5.34
N HIS A 306 -1.70 11.01 -5.51
CA HIS A 306 -2.32 9.82 -6.07
C HIS A 306 -2.27 9.90 -7.60
N GLU A 307 -1.85 8.83 -8.27
CA GLU A 307 -1.83 8.74 -9.73
C GLU A 307 -3.25 8.58 -10.30
N HIS A 308 -4.13 7.92 -9.54
CA HIS A 308 -5.51 7.66 -9.92
C HIS A 308 -6.46 8.25 -8.88
N LEU A 309 -7.40 9.07 -9.33
CA LEU A 309 -8.42 9.71 -8.47
C LEU A 309 -9.23 8.66 -7.68
N GLN A 310 -9.45 7.47 -8.26
CA GLN A 310 -10.11 6.34 -7.60
C GLN A 310 -9.52 5.99 -6.23
N THR A 311 -8.20 6.15 -6.07
CA THR A 311 -7.54 5.92 -4.76
C THR A 311 -8.00 6.92 -3.70
N THR A 312 -8.44 8.11 -4.11
CA THR A 312 -8.92 9.18 -3.24
C THR A 312 -10.42 9.07 -2.98
N MET A 313 -11.17 8.41 -3.86
CA MET A 313 -12.62 8.22 -3.73
C MET A 313 -13.02 7.46 -2.47
N VAL A 314 -12.10 6.68 -1.90
CA VAL A 314 -12.31 5.98 -0.61
C VAL A 314 -12.68 6.95 0.52
N TYR A 315 -12.25 8.23 0.45
CA TYR A 315 -12.61 9.23 1.45
C TYR A 315 -14.05 9.76 1.30
N LEU A 316 -14.65 9.68 0.11
CA LEU A 316 -16.04 10.04 -0.10
C LEU A 316 -17.01 9.08 0.62
N ASP A 317 -16.66 7.81 0.70
CA ASP A 317 -17.48 6.81 1.39
C ASP A 317 -17.57 7.08 2.90
N ILE A 318 -16.56 7.74 3.48
CA ILE A 318 -16.53 8.09 4.92
C ILE A 318 -17.50 9.24 5.21
N THR A 319 -17.64 10.21 4.29
CA THR A 319 -18.50 11.40 4.47
C THR A 319 -19.93 11.19 3.99
N ASN A 320 -20.23 10.12 3.26
CA ASN A 320 -21.57 9.83 2.76
C ASN A 320 -22.57 9.52 3.88
N ASP A 321 -22.13 8.95 5.01
CA ASP A 321 -23.01 8.72 6.17
C ASP A 321 -23.47 10.06 6.79
N GLU A 322 -22.59 11.09 6.82
CA GLU A 322 -22.94 12.45 7.26
C GLU A 322 -23.77 13.19 6.23
N LYS A 323 -23.52 12.98 4.93
CA LYS A 323 -24.34 13.53 3.85
C LYS A 323 -25.71 12.87 3.78
N ALA A 324 -25.82 11.59 4.05
CA ALA A 324 -27.10 10.89 4.16
C ALA A 324 -27.92 11.44 5.33
N ALA A 325 -27.29 11.73 6.47
CA ALA A 325 -27.94 12.38 7.60
C ALA A 325 -28.38 13.81 7.26
N ALA A 326 -27.56 14.58 6.54
CA ALA A 326 -27.92 15.94 6.07
C ALA A 326 -29.05 15.91 5.00
N LEU A 327 -29.05 14.92 4.11
CA LEU A 327 -30.13 14.73 3.14
C LEU A 327 -31.43 14.26 3.81
N ALA A 328 -31.34 13.48 4.87
CA ALA A 328 -32.52 13.07 5.65
C ALA A 328 -33.19 14.26 6.36
N THR A 329 -32.45 15.33 6.67
CA THR A 329 -33.05 16.58 7.22
C THR A 329 -33.70 17.45 6.16
N LEU A 330 -33.48 17.18 4.86
CA LEU A 330 -34.13 17.86 3.73
C LEU A 330 -35.41 17.14 3.25
N ASP A 331 -35.80 16.08 3.93
CA ASP A 331 -37.07 15.34 3.66
C ASP A 331 -38.23 16.13 4.27
N ASP A 332 -38.43 17.35 3.77
CA ASP A 332 -39.59 18.16 4.06
C ASP A 332 -40.83 17.53 3.38
N GLU A 333 -41.97 17.61 4.01
CA GLU A 333 -43.27 17.00 3.59
C GLU A 333 -43.70 17.37 2.16
N THR A 334 -43.07 18.34 1.54
CA THR A 334 -43.30 18.77 0.15
C THR A 334 -42.81 17.79 -0.90
N CYS A 335 -41.87 16.88 -0.61
CA CYS A 335 -41.36 15.89 -1.55
C CYS A 335 -42.27 14.65 -1.73
N LYS A 336 -43.31 14.48 -0.91
CA LYS A 336 -44.21 13.33 -0.99
C LYS A 336 -45.14 13.30 -2.22
N LYS A 337 -45.07 14.29 -3.13
CA LYS A 337 -45.90 14.37 -4.36
C LYS A 337 -45.16 14.19 -5.69
N ILE A 338 -43.98 13.61 -5.68
CA ILE A 338 -43.34 13.25 -6.96
C ILE A 338 -43.94 11.90 -7.40
N ILE A 339 -44.95 11.97 -8.24
CA ILE A 339 -45.47 10.80 -8.95
C ILE A 339 -44.35 10.34 -9.89
N PRO A 340 -43.84 9.10 -9.77
CA PRO A 340 -42.84 8.60 -10.70
C PRO A 340 -43.35 8.66 -12.12
N LYS A 341 -42.67 9.38 -13.01
CA LYS A 341 -43.04 9.51 -14.44
C LYS A 341 -43.09 8.16 -15.21
N TRP A 342 -42.76 7.08 -14.53
CA TRP A 342 -42.59 5.74 -15.10
C TRP A 342 -43.67 4.74 -14.68
N LYS A 343 -44.75 5.18 -14.01
CA LYS A 343 -45.93 4.35 -13.84
C LYS A 343 -46.82 4.54 -15.07
N ASN A 344 -46.58 3.75 -16.10
CA ASN A 344 -47.61 3.47 -17.07
C ASN A 344 -48.77 2.76 -16.35
N THR A 345 -49.98 3.28 -16.50
CA THR A 345 -51.18 2.80 -15.88
C THR A 345 -51.62 1.40 -16.38
N ASP A 346 -50.92 0.83 -17.38
CA ASP A 346 -51.28 -0.44 -18.01
C ASP A 346 -50.18 -1.49 -18.00
N GLY A 347 -49.39 -1.40 -16.99
CA GLY A 347 -48.58 -2.24 -16.97
C GLY A 347 -47.43 -3.06 -16.78
N SER A 348 -47.40 -4.02 -17.38
CA SER A 348 -46.39 -5.07 -17.33
C SER A 348 -45.14 -4.63 -18.10
N LEU A 349 -43.97 -4.74 -17.47
CA LEU A 349 -42.66 -4.59 -18.10
C LEU A 349 -42.51 -5.51 -19.34
N LEU A 350 -43.23 -6.64 -19.34
CA LEU A 350 -43.34 -7.58 -20.46
C LEU A 350 -43.94 -6.94 -21.70
N ASN A 351 -45.00 -6.11 -21.55
CA ASN A 351 -45.60 -5.39 -22.69
C ASN A 351 -44.66 -4.31 -23.26
N LEU A 352 -43.91 -3.66 -22.39
CA LEU A 352 -42.90 -2.65 -22.80
C LEU A 352 -41.73 -3.28 -23.59
N CYS A 353 -41.40 -4.52 -23.26
CA CYS A 353 -40.33 -5.29 -23.89
C CYS A 353 -40.81 -6.11 -25.11
N GLY A 354 -42.08 -6.04 -25.49
CA GLY A 354 -42.66 -6.84 -26.59
C GLY A 354 -42.58 -8.35 -26.35
N LEU A 355 -42.63 -8.79 -25.09
CA LEU A 355 -42.50 -10.19 -24.68
C LEU A 355 -43.82 -10.77 -24.21
N SER A 356 -44.97 -10.20 -24.58
CA SER A 356 -46.33 -10.73 -24.28
C SER A 356 -46.80 -11.67 -25.38
#